data_e30eb86aae92301181760f5d11859eb3
#
_entry.id   e30eb86aae92301181760f5d11859eb3
#
_cell.length_a   1.000
_cell.length_b   1.000
_cell.length_c   1.000
_cell.angle_alpha   90.00
_cell.angle_beta   90.00
_cell.angle_gamma   90.00
#
_symmetry.space_group_name_H-M   'P 1'
#
loop_
_entity.id
_entity.type
_entity.pdbx_description
1 polymer ?
#
loop_
_entity_poly.entity_id
_entity_poly.type
_entity_poly.pdbx_seq_one_letter_code
_entity_poly.pdbx_strand_id
1 'polypeptide(L)'
;MLGYLAKTETPGLTGKDASYQGKFDYAADRYGFQVDHLVVEDNFIPDVGFVRRDNFRRTFIEGRFSPRPLSSELVRQFSLTGSTDYILVADTNVLETRLNQFRLNTQFETSDQLFIAVNDNYELLSRSFSPAPSVTFPVGGYGFSDAEVGYSIGQQRRVNGQVSIKHGGYFSGEITAISFRQGRIAVLPQMSVEPVSYTHLTLPTSDLV
;
A
#
# COMPACT_ATOMS: atom_id res chain seq x y z
N MET A 1 -13.82 15.11 7.97
CA MET A 1 -14.74 14.73 6.87
C MET A 1 -14.46 15.61 5.68
N LEU A 2 -14.32 15.02 4.50
CA LEU A 2 -14.08 15.71 3.23
C LEU A 2 -15.00 15.08 2.18
N GLY A 3 -15.49 15.88 1.23
CA GLY A 3 -16.25 15.37 0.09
C GLY A 3 -16.19 16.36 -1.07
N TYR A 4 -16.28 15.85 -2.28
CA TYR A 4 -16.46 16.66 -3.46
C TYR A 4 -17.37 15.94 -4.47
N LEU A 5 -17.95 16.74 -5.35
CA LEU A 5 -18.63 16.30 -6.56
C LEU A 5 -18.16 17.20 -7.71
N ALA A 6 -17.68 16.60 -8.78
CA ALA A 6 -17.29 17.28 -10.01
C ALA A 6 -18.00 16.65 -11.19
N LYS A 7 -18.29 17.44 -12.20
CA LYS A 7 -18.90 17.01 -13.44
C LYS A 7 -18.22 17.70 -14.61
N THR A 8 -18.02 16.97 -15.71
CA THR A 8 -17.47 17.52 -16.96
C THR A 8 -18.51 17.41 -18.07
N GLU A 9 -18.44 18.30 -19.05
CA GLU A 9 -19.25 18.24 -20.26
C GLU A 9 -18.31 18.20 -21.46
N THR A 10 -18.27 17.06 -22.14
CA THR A 10 -17.40 16.86 -23.31
C THR A 10 -18.27 16.68 -24.54
N PRO A 11 -18.09 17.47 -25.64
CA PRO A 11 -18.88 17.33 -26.87
C PRO A 11 -18.81 15.91 -27.42
N GLY A 12 -19.98 15.34 -27.69
CA GLY A 12 -20.12 13.97 -28.24
C GLY A 12 -20.16 12.84 -27.20
N LEU A 13 -19.97 13.15 -25.91
CA LEU A 13 -20.17 12.18 -24.81
C LEU A 13 -21.42 12.55 -24.01
N THR A 14 -22.14 11.55 -23.54
CA THR A 14 -23.36 11.76 -22.74
C THR A 14 -23.42 10.81 -21.56
N GLY A 15 -23.60 11.37 -20.37
CA GLY A 15 -23.67 10.63 -19.10
C GLY A 15 -22.34 10.02 -18.67
N LYS A 16 -22.27 9.49 -17.45
CA LYS A 16 -21.05 8.94 -16.84
C LYS A 16 -19.87 9.93 -16.83
N ASP A 17 -20.18 11.18 -16.58
CA ASP A 17 -19.29 12.34 -16.68
C ASP A 17 -18.97 12.97 -15.33
N ALA A 18 -19.24 12.23 -14.25
CA ALA A 18 -19.06 12.69 -12.89
C ALA A 18 -17.87 12.04 -12.18
N SER A 19 -17.29 12.78 -11.26
CA SER A 19 -16.37 12.25 -10.24
C SER A 19 -16.81 12.74 -8.87
N TYR A 20 -16.85 11.85 -7.89
CA TYR A 20 -17.21 12.19 -6.52
C TYR A 20 -16.42 11.38 -5.49
N GLN A 21 -16.17 12.01 -4.35
CA GLN A 21 -15.48 11.38 -3.22
C GLN A 21 -16.17 11.75 -1.92
N GLY A 22 -16.25 10.77 -1.03
CA GLY A 22 -16.59 10.96 0.37
C GLY A 22 -15.53 10.33 1.25
N LYS A 23 -14.91 11.12 2.14
CA LYS A 23 -13.92 10.65 3.08
C LYS A 23 -14.33 11.00 4.50
N PHE A 24 -14.32 10.00 5.36
CA PHE A 24 -14.44 10.14 6.80
C PHE A 24 -13.15 9.64 7.45
N ASP A 25 -12.60 10.41 8.37
CA ASP A 25 -11.40 10.09 9.13
C ASP A 25 -11.63 10.45 10.60
N TYR A 26 -11.46 9.47 11.47
CA TYR A 26 -11.45 9.61 12.91
C TYR A 26 -10.12 9.09 13.44
N ALA A 27 -9.30 9.97 13.98
CA ALA A 27 -7.95 9.68 14.47
C ALA A 27 -7.80 10.11 15.93
N ALA A 28 -8.17 9.23 16.86
CA ALA A 28 -7.85 9.37 18.28
C ALA A 28 -6.55 8.63 18.64
N ASP A 29 -6.02 8.84 19.84
CA ASP A 29 -4.77 8.19 20.27
C ASP A 29 -4.86 6.67 20.24
N ARG A 30 -5.94 6.11 20.79
CA ARG A 30 -6.11 4.65 20.94
C ARG A 30 -6.84 3.99 19.76
N TYR A 31 -7.76 4.70 19.11
CA TYR A 31 -8.60 4.18 18.04
C TYR A 31 -8.52 5.10 16.83
N GLY A 32 -8.51 4.51 15.66
CA GLY A 32 -8.63 5.21 14.40
C GLY A 32 -9.59 4.46 13.49
N PHE A 33 -10.31 5.19 12.66
CA PHE A 33 -11.20 4.64 11.65
C PHE A 33 -11.24 5.57 10.45
N GLN A 34 -11.03 5.02 9.27
CA GLN A 34 -11.10 5.76 8.00
C GLN A 34 -11.97 5.02 7.01
N VAL A 35 -12.81 5.78 6.30
CA VAL A 35 -13.50 5.33 5.10
C VAL A 35 -13.26 6.36 4.01
N ASP A 36 -12.91 5.91 2.83
CA ASP A 36 -12.73 6.74 1.64
C ASP A 36 -13.41 6.04 0.46
N HIS A 37 -14.39 6.70 -0.14
CA HIS A 37 -15.10 6.22 -1.30
C HIS A 37 -14.97 7.21 -2.44
N LEU A 38 -14.32 6.80 -3.52
CA LEU A 38 -14.04 7.60 -4.72
C LEU A 38 -14.63 6.91 -5.95
N VAL A 39 -15.37 7.66 -6.74
CA VAL A 39 -15.84 7.23 -8.05
C VAL A 39 -15.34 8.21 -9.09
N VAL A 40 -14.84 7.67 -10.19
CA VAL A 40 -14.51 8.41 -11.42
C VAL A 40 -15.17 7.66 -12.56
N GLU A 41 -16.14 8.29 -13.17
CA GLU A 41 -16.89 7.69 -14.28
C GLU A 41 -16.10 7.75 -15.61
N ASP A 42 -16.50 6.96 -16.57
CA ASP A 42 -15.80 6.73 -17.84
C ASP A 42 -15.61 8.00 -18.69
N ASN A 43 -16.63 8.86 -18.73
CA ASN A 43 -16.63 10.09 -19.52
C ASN A 43 -16.20 11.33 -18.69
N PHE A 44 -15.66 11.13 -17.50
CA PHE A 44 -15.14 12.24 -16.70
C PHE A 44 -13.77 12.69 -17.22
N ILE A 45 -13.74 13.74 -18.02
CA ILE A 45 -12.54 14.31 -18.65
C ILE A 45 -12.35 15.74 -18.15
N PRO A 46 -11.51 15.99 -17.14
CA PRO A 46 -11.27 17.34 -16.65
C PRO A 46 -10.32 18.11 -17.61
N ASP A 47 -10.72 19.29 -18.04
CA ASP A 47 -9.88 20.18 -18.85
C ASP A 47 -8.70 20.76 -18.05
N VAL A 48 -8.90 20.92 -16.75
CA VAL A 48 -7.88 21.42 -15.80
C VAL A 48 -7.63 20.34 -14.76
N GLY A 49 -6.45 19.74 -14.80
CA GLY A 49 -6.08 18.67 -13.91
C GLY A 49 -5.68 17.39 -14.65
N PHE A 50 -5.22 16.40 -13.92
CA PHE A 50 -4.82 15.10 -14.44
C PHE A 50 -5.55 13.99 -13.70
N VAL A 51 -6.31 13.21 -14.43
CA VAL A 51 -6.89 11.94 -13.95
C VAL A 51 -6.05 10.81 -14.49
N ARG A 52 -5.39 10.09 -13.59
CA ARG A 52 -4.50 8.98 -13.95
C ARG A 52 -5.27 7.78 -14.52
N ARG A 53 -6.54 7.64 -14.11
CA ARG A 53 -7.40 6.51 -14.43
C ARG A 53 -8.85 6.94 -14.35
N ASP A 54 -9.65 6.50 -15.28
CA ASP A 54 -11.10 6.66 -15.38
C ASP A 54 -11.84 5.34 -15.15
N ASN A 55 -13.15 5.37 -15.18
CA ASN A 55 -14.04 4.21 -15.07
C ASN A 55 -13.76 3.30 -13.88
N PHE A 56 -13.52 3.88 -12.69
CA PHE A 56 -13.30 3.08 -11.49
C PHE A 56 -14.10 3.58 -10.29
N ARG A 57 -14.31 2.66 -9.36
CA ARG A 57 -14.86 2.90 -8.04
C ARG A 57 -13.91 2.29 -7.01
N ARG A 58 -13.36 3.11 -6.13
CA ARG A 58 -12.49 2.68 -5.05
C ARG A 58 -13.17 2.85 -3.72
N THR A 59 -13.12 1.82 -2.89
CA THR A 59 -13.52 1.88 -1.48
C THR A 59 -12.35 1.46 -0.61
N PHE A 60 -11.88 2.36 0.23
CA PHE A 60 -10.86 2.10 1.23
C PHE A 60 -11.47 2.19 2.62
N ILE A 61 -11.21 1.19 3.45
CA ILE A 61 -11.63 1.14 4.85
C ILE A 61 -10.42 0.74 5.67
N GLU A 62 -10.19 1.45 6.77
CA GLU A 62 -9.12 1.15 7.73
C GLU A 62 -9.66 1.26 9.15
N GLY A 63 -9.29 0.28 9.99
CA GLY A 63 -9.48 0.31 11.43
C GLY A 63 -8.14 0.20 12.14
N ARG A 64 -7.91 1.03 13.17
CA ARG A 64 -6.69 1.03 13.97
C ARG A 64 -7.01 0.95 15.46
N PHE A 65 -6.26 0.07 16.16
CA PHE A 65 -6.26 -0.02 17.60
C PHE A 65 -4.83 0.10 18.12
N SER A 66 -4.55 1.11 18.95
CA SER A 66 -3.20 1.48 19.37
C SER A 66 -3.07 1.56 20.90
N PRO A 67 -3.05 0.41 21.61
CA PRO A 67 -2.90 0.39 23.06
C PRO A 67 -1.47 0.76 23.50
N ARG A 68 -1.38 1.44 24.66
CA ARG A 68 -0.14 1.72 25.36
C ARG A 68 -0.09 0.85 26.62
N PRO A 69 0.84 -0.11 26.73
CA PRO A 69 0.98 -0.93 27.94
C PRO A 69 1.56 -0.07 29.07
N LEU A 70 0.83 0.05 30.19
CA LEU A 70 1.21 0.89 31.32
C LEU A 70 2.38 0.32 32.15
N SER A 71 2.61 -1.00 32.07
CA SER A 71 3.61 -1.71 32.88
C SER A 71 4.87 -2.12 32.09
N SER A 72 4.99 -1.71 30.84
CA SER A 72 6.14 -2.09 30.01
C SER A 72 7.16 -0.95 29.97
N GLU A 73 8.38 -1.23 30.39
CA GLU A 73 9.54 -0.33 30.22
C GLU A 73 10.18 -0.45 28.83
N LEU A 74 9.78 -1.45 28.05
CA LEU A 74 10.36 -1.74 26.73
C LEU A 74 9.49 -1.20 25.59
N VAL A 75 8.17 -1.40 25.69
CA VAL A 75 7.23 -1.09 24.62
C VAL A 75 6.42 0.14 24.98
N ARG A 76 6.52 1.18 24.16
CA ARG A 76 5.77 2.41 24.27
C ARG A 76 4.32 2.27 23.78
N GLN A 77 4.15 1.61 22.62
CA GLN A 77 2.85 1.47 21.99
C GLN A 77 2.82 0.29 21.01
N PHE A 78 1.71 -0.42 21.00
CA PHE A 78 1.34 -1.27 19.88
C PHE A 78 0.39 -0.51 18.95
N SER A 79 0.39 -0.85 17.66
CA SER A 79 -0.60 -0.38 16.72
C SER A 79 -1.01 -1.54 15.81
N LEU A 80 -2.25 -1.97 15.97
CA LEU A 80 -2.87 -2.99 15.11
C LEU A 80 -3.74 -2.24 14.09
N THR A 81 -3.48 -2.47 12.81
CA THR A 81 -4.23 -1.85 11.72
C THR A 81 -4.75 -2.95 10.81
N GLY A 82 -6.03 -2.90 10.52
CA GLY A 82 -6.66 -3.71 9.48
C GLY A 82 -7.24 -2.80 8.41
N SER A 83 -6.92 -3.05 7.15
CA SER A 83 -7.44 -2.25 6.04
C SER A 83 -7.84 -3.10 4.85
N THR A 84 -8.79 -2.59 4.08
CA THR A 84 -9.16 -3.11 2.77
C THR A 84 -9.19 -1.97 1.76
N ASP A 85 -8.58 -2.19 0.60
CA ASP A 85 -8.64 -1.31 -0.57
C ASP A 85 -9.25 -2.12 -1.71
N TYR A 86 -10.40 -1.67 -2.19
CA TYR A 86 -11.24 -2.41 -3.11
C TYR A 86 -11.56 -1.55 -4.32
N ILE A 87 -11.08 -1.96 -5.49
CA ILE A 87 -11.26 -1.22 -6.74
C ILE A 87 -12.06 -2.06 -7.72
N LEU A 88 -13.15 -1.48 -8.19
CA LEU A 88 -14.02 -2.03 -9.22
C LEU A 88 -13.97 -1.18 -10.49
N VAL A 89 -14.19 -1.80 -11.63
CA VAL A 89 -14.59 -1.08 -12.85
C VAL A 89 -15.98 -0.49 -12.60
N ALA A 90 -16.14 0.84 -12.75
CA ALA A 90 -17.36 1.53 -12.35
C ALA A 90 -18.60 1.06 -13.12
N ASP A 91 -18.45 0.75 -14.41
CA ASP A 91 -19.52 0.34 -15.29
C ASP A 91 -20.00 -1.09 -15.10
N THR A 92 -19.05 -2.01 -14.95
CA THR A 92 -19.32 -3.45 -14.96
C THR A 92 -19.35 -4.06 -13.57
N ASN A 93 -18.92 -3.33 -12.54
CA ASN A 93 -18.70 -3.82 -11.17
C ASN A 93 -17.73 -5.01 -11.07
N VAL A 94 -16.90 -5.20 -12.09
CA VAL A 94 -15.87 -6.24 -12.07
C VAL A 94 -14.77 -5.85 -11.08
N LEU A 95 -14.41 -6.77 -10.22
CA LEU A 95 -13.29 -6.59 -9.28
C LEU A 95 -11.98 -6.53 -10.08
N GLU A 96 -11.26 -5.44 -9.91
CA GLU A 96 -10.00 -5.21 -10.58
C GLU A 96 -8.81 -5.35 -9.63
N THR A 97 -8.90 -4.72 -8.46
CA THR A 97 -7.85 -4.83 -7.43
C THR A 97 -8.50 -4.95 -6.06
N ARG A 98 -7.96 -5.83 -5.23
CA ARG A 98 -8.27 -5.89 -3.80
C ARG A 98 -6.99 -6.10 -3.02
N LEU A 99 -6.78 -5.28 -2.00
CA LEU A 99 -5.74 -5.46 -1.01
C LEU A 99 -6.36 -5.49 0.38
N ASN A 100 -6.30 -6.63 1.04
CA ASN A 100 -6.57 -6.73 2.46
C ASN A 100 -5.23 -6.77 3.20
N GLN A 101 -5.03 -5.87 4.15
CA GLN A 101 -3.81 -5.83 4.95
C GLN A 101 -4.14 -5.90 6.42
N PHE A 102 -3.40 -6.72 7.14
CA PHE A 102 -3.31 -6.66 8.59
C PHE A 102 -1.87 -6.33 8.97
N ARG A 103 -1.69 -5.31 9.82
CA ARG A 103 -0.37 -4.85 10.25
C ARG A 103 -0.33 -4.66 11.76
N LEU A 104 0.68 -5.26 12.39
CA LEU A 104 1.08 -4.99 13.76
C LEU A 104 2.37 -4.14 13.72
N ASN A 105 2.34 -2.99 14.35
CA ASN A 105 3.52 -2.16 14.58
C ASN A 105 3.76 -2.05 16.09
N THR A 106 4.98 -2.31 16.53
CA THR A 106 5.43 -2.16 17.92
C THR A 106 6.44 -1.03 17.98
N GLN A 107 6.12 0.03 18.70
CA GLN A 107 7.04 1.12 18.98
C GLN A 107 7.69 0.89 20.34
N PHE A 108 9.02 0.85 20.37
CA PHE A 108 9.81 0.69 21.58
C PHE A 108 10.11 2.05 22.23
N GLU A 109 10.44 2.03 23.53
CA GLU A 109 10.87 3.24 24.26
C GLU A 109 12.16 3.84 23.68
N THR A 110 13.00 3.03 23.07
CA THR A 110 14.18 3.44 22.30
C THR A 110 13.86 4.16 20.99
N SER A 111 12.58 4.35 20.65
CA SER A 111 12.07 4.86 19.36
C SER A 111 12.35 3.94 18.16
N ASP A 112 12.85 2.75 18.39
CA ASP A 112 12.89 1.71 17.37
C ASP A 112 11.47 1.20 17.09
N GLN A 113 11.26 0.58 15.94
CA GLN A 113 9.98 -0.01 15.59
C GLN A 113 10.16 -1.38 14.95
N LEU A 114 9.31 -2.31 15.34
CA LEU A 114 9.14 -3.60 14.69
C LEU A 114 7.77 -3.65 14.05
N PHE A 115 7.69 -4.07 12.79
CA PHE A 115 6.40 -4.32 12.18
C PHE A 115 6.31 -5.71 11.56
N ILE A 116 5.10 -6.22 11.57
CA ILE A 116 4.70 -7.44 10.86
C ILE A 116 3.46 -7.08 10.06
N ALA A 117 3.46 -7.37 8.77
CA ALA A 117 2.32 -7.17 7.89
C ALA A 117 2.00 -8.45 7.13
N VAL A 118 0.72 -8.74 6.96
CA VAL A 118 0.21 -9.82 6.11
C VAL A 118 -0.74 -9.19 5.12
N ASN A 119 -0.55 -9.49 3.85
CA ASN A 119 -1.33 -8.97 2.74
C ASN A 119 -2.02 -10.11 2.00
N ASP A 120 -3.29 -9.91 1.67
CA ASP A 120 -4.06 -10.74 0.73
C ASP A 120 -4.44 -9.87 -0.45
N ASN A 121 -3.91 -10.20 -1.61
CA ASN A 121 -3.98 -9.43 -2.83
C ASN A 121 -4.85 -10.13 -3.86
N TYR A 122 -5.58 -9.37 -4.64
CA TYR A 122 -6.20 -9.80 -5.88
C TYR A 122 -5.96 -8.74 -6.96
N GLU A 123 -5.53 -9.17 -8.13
CA GLU A 123 -5.27 -8.31 -9.28
C GLU A 123 -5.84 -8.93 -10.55
N LEU A 124 -6.66 -8.17 -11.28
CA LEU A 124 -7.18 -8.56 -12.59
C LEU A 124 -6.30 -7.92 -13.69
N LEU A 125 -5.56 -8.73 -14.40
CA LEU A 125 -4.79 -8.29 -15.55
C LEU A 125 -5.68 -8.28 -16.80
N SER A 126 -5.99 -7.10 -17.32
CA SER A 126 -6.70 -6.91 -18.59
C SER A 126 -5.81 -7.09 -19.82
N ARG A 127 -4.50 -7.10 -19.64
CA ARG A 127 -3.46 -7.38 -20.64
C ARG A 127 -2.30 -8.11 -19.99
N SER A 128 -1.53 -8.84 -20.81
CA SER A 128 -0.35 -9.54 -20.32
C SER A 128 0.66 -8.55 -19.72
N PHE A 129 1.29 -8.96 -18.64
CA PHE A 129 2.27 -8.17 -17.89
C PHE A 129 3.58 -8.93 -17.79
N SER A 130 4.70 -8.29 -18.17
CA SER A 130 6.04 -8.90 -18.14
C SER A 130 6.96 -8.07 -17.24
N PRO A 131 7.15 -8.46 -15.98
CA PRO A 131 8.05 -7.75 -15.05
C PRO A 131 9.53 -7.95 -15.37
N ALA A 132 9.88 -9.03 -16.10
CA ALA A 132 11.24 -9.36 -16.52
C ALA A 132 11.22 -10.01 -17.93
N PRO A 133 12.34 -10.00 -18.67
CA PRO A 133 12.39 -10.50 -20.06
C PRO A 133 11.91 -11.94 -20.26
N SER A 134 12.02 -12.79 -19.24
CA SER A 134 11.65 -14.23 -19.31
C SER A 134 10.36 -14.57 -18.56
N VAL A 135 9.67 -13.59 -17.96
CA VAL A 135 8.50 -13.82 -17.13
C VAL A 135 7.32 -13.04 -17.68
N THR A 136 6.26 -13.73 -18.07
CA THR A 136 5.02 -13.11 -18.55
C THR A 136 3.82 -13.70 -17.83
N PHE A 137 3.01 -12.84 -17.25
CA PHE A 137 1.72 -13.20 -16.67
C PHE A 137 0.62 -12.97 -17.72
N PRO A 138 -0.14 -13.99 -18.10
CA PRO A 138 -1.25 -13.84 -19.05
C PRO A 138 -2.41 -13.03 -18.45
N VAL A 139 -3.33 -12.65 -19.31
CA VAL A 139 -4.61 -12.04 -18.92
C VAL A 139 -5.37 -12.99 -17.98
N GLY A 140 -5.87 -12.46 -16.86
CA GLY A 140 -6.62 -13.25 -15.87
C GLY A 140 -6.63 -12.63 -14.49
N GLY A 141 -7.39 -13.23 -13.57
CA GLY A 141 -7.45 -12.83 -12.17
C GLY A 141 -6.45 -13.64 -11.33
N TYR A 142 -5.67 -12.95 -10.50
CA TYR A 142 -4.63 -13.53 -9.65
C TYR A 142 -4.90 -13.19 -8.19
N GLY A 143 -5.03 -14.23 -7.36
CA GLY A 143 -5.07 -14.09 -5.91
C GLY A 143 -3.74 -14.58 -5.32
N PHE A 144 -3.11 -13.77 -4.47
CA PHE A 144 -1.85 -14.13 -3.83
C PHE A 144 -1.69 -13.43 -2.49
N SER A 145 -0.98 -14.07 -1.56
CA SER A 145 -0.75 -13.53 -0.22
C SER A 145 0.74 -13.48 0.07
N ASP A 146 1.13 -12.44 0.80
CA ASP A 146 2.51 -12.24 1.25
C ASP A 146 2.56 -11.78 2.70
N ALA A 147 3.73 -11.97 3.32
CA ALA A 147 4.04 -11.46 4.64
C ALA A 147 5.33 -10.65 4.62
N GLU A 148 5.36 -9.58 5.39
CA GLU A 148 6.54 -8.73 5.54
C GLU A 148 6.84 -8.52 7.03
N VAL A 149 8.11 -8.64 7.40
CA VAL A 149 8.63 -8.30 8.72
C VAL A 149 9.72 -7.26 8.53
N GLY A 150 9.70 -6.19 9.34
CA GLY A 150 10.72 -5.18 9.24
C GLY A 150 11.01 -4.52 10.58
N TYR A 151 12.23 -4.02 10.69
CA TYR A 151 12.73 -3.32 11.86
C TYR A 151 13.31 -1.97 11.44
N SER A 152 12.86 -0.92 12.12
CA SER A 152 13.34 0.45 11.92
C SER A 152 14.14 0.89 13.15
N ILE A 153 15.36 1.29 12.93
CA ILE A 153 16.24 1.84 13.97
C ILE A 153 15.92 3.33 14.14
N GLY A 154 15.72 3.77 15.38
CA GLY A 154 15.33 5.15 15.70
C GLY A 154 16.34 6.19 15.19
N GLN A 155 15.82 7.31 14.70
CA GLN A 155 16.61 8.36 14.05
C GLN A 155 17.63 9.06 14.98
N GLN A 156 17.47 8.94 16.29
CA GLN A 156 18.40 9.48 17.27
C GLN A 156 19.73 8.72 17.34
N ARG A 157 19.81 7.53 16.72
CA ARG A 157 21.04 6.72 16.71
C ARG A 157 21.99 7.20 15.62
N ARG A 158 23.28 6.96 15.81
CA ARG A 158 24.31 7.28 14.80
C ARG A 158 24.11 6.50 13.50
N VAL A 159 23.60 5.28 13.60
CA VAL A 159 23.18 4.46 12.47
C VAL A 159 21.68 4.26 12.59
N ASN A 160 20.95 4.68 11.61
CA ASN A 160 19.51 4.47 11.51
C ASN A 160 19.12 3.97 10.11
N GLY A 161 17.91 3.49 9.99
CA GLY A 161 17.36 2.93 8.75
C GLY A 161 16.33 1.86 9.05
N GLN A 162 15.71 1.36 8.00
CA GLN A 162 14.73 0.28 8.07
C GLN A 162 15.24 -0.90 7.23
N VAL A 163 15.22 -2.08 7.82
CA VAL A 163 15.43 -3.35 7.13
C VAL A 163 14.11 -4.11 7.13
N SER A 164 13.72 -4.67 5.99
CA SER A 164 12.56 -5.56 5.92
C SER A 164 12.80 -6.75 5.01
N ILE A 165 12.10 -7.84 5.31
CA ILE A 165 12.04 -9.06 4.51
C ILE A 165 10.58 -9.30 4.19
N LYS A 166 10.27 -9.43 2.92
CA LYS A 166 8.97 -9.80 2.38
C LYS A 166 9.08 -11.15 1.70
N HIS A 167 8.14 -12.05 2.00
CA HIS A 167 8.04 -13.37 1.36
C HIS A 167 6.58 -13.75 1.14
N GLY A 168 6.30 -14.41 0.02
CA GLY A 168 4.98 -14.93 -0.30
C GLY A 168 4.71 -15.05 -1.78
N GLY A 169 3.43 -15.18 -2.13
CA GLY A 169 2.98 -15.25 -3.51
C GLY A 169 3.15 -13.92 -4.25
N TYR A 170 3.36 -14.02 -5.55
CA TYR A 170 3.37 -12.91 -6.48
C TYR A 170 2.81 -13.37 -7.83
N PHE A 171 1.57 -13.01 -8.12
CA PHE A 171 0.79 -13.58 -9.23
C PHE A 171 0.75 -15.11 -9.17
N SER A 172 1.33 -15.79 -10.17
CA SER A 172 1.44 -17.26 -10.23
C SER A 172 2.77 -17.81 -9.69
N GLY A 173 3.66 -16.95 -9.19
CA GLY A 173 4.96 -17.33 -8.65
C GLY A 173 5.11 -16.94 -7.18
N GLU A 174 6.34 -16.90 -6.70
CA GLU A 174 6.72 -16.48 -5.36
C GLU A 174 7.72 -15.34 -5.41
N ILE A 175 7.71 -14.50 -4.37
CA ILE A 175 8.66 -13.41 -4.19
C ILE A 175 9.34 -13.52 -2.83
N THR A 176 10.67 -13.32 -2.84
CA THR A 176 11.42 -13.01 -1.62
C THR A 176 12.19 -11.72 -1.87
N ALA A 177 11.91 -10.70 -1.06
CA ALA A 177 12.56 -9.41 -1.19
C ALA A 177 13.14 -8.97 0.15
N ILE A 178 14.40 -8.54 0.12
CA ILE A 178 15.06 -7.89 1.25
C ILE A 178 15.23 -6.42 0.88
N SER A 179 14.73 -5.54 1.74
CA SER A 179 14.78 -4.09 1.51
C SER A 179 15.53 -3.40 2.62
N PHE A 180 16.35 -2.43 2.24
CA PHE A 180 16.95 -1.46 3.15
C PHE A 180 16.53 -0.07 2.73
N ARG A 181 15.93 0.71 3.64
CA ARG A 181 15.38 2.03 3.33
C ARG A 181 15.81 3.07 4.37
N GLN A 182 15.91 4.32 3.93
CA GLN A 182 16.18 5.47 4.81
C GLN A 182 17.43 5.30 5.69
N GLY A 183 18.43 4.59 5.18
CA GLY A 183 19.70 4.40 5.89
C GLY A 183 20.45 5.71 6.01
N ARG A 184 20.89 6.03 7.24
CA ARG A 184 21.75 7.17 7.53
C ARG A 184 22.81 6.78 8.54
N ILE A 185 24.04 7.12 8.26
CA ILE A 185 25.18 6.96 9.18
C ILE A 185 25.70 8.35 9.51
N ALA A 186 25.50 8.80 10.75
CA ALA A 186 26.05 10.05 11.23
C ALA A 186 27.54 9.83 11.59
N VAL A 187 28.44 10.31 10.76
CA VAL A 187 29.89 10.20 10.95
C VAL A 187 30.38 11.31 11.90
N LEU A 188 29.91 12.53 11.69
CA LEU A 188 30.16 13.70 12.54
C LEU A 188 28.84 14.46 12.73
N PRO A 189 28.76 15.39 13.72
CA PRO A 189 27.55 16.21 13.90
C PRO A 189 27.12 16.96 12.65
N GLN A 190 28.06 17.30 11.76
CA GLN A 190 27.82 18.04 10.52
C GLN A 190 27.87 17.18 9.26
N MET A 191 28.17 15.85 9.36
CA MET A 191 28.35 14.97 8.21
C MET A 191 27.62 13.65 8.40
N SER A 192 26.77 13.32 7.44
CA SER A 192 26.11 12.01 7.38
C SER A 192 26.31 11.37 6.00
N VAL A 193 26.32 10.05 5.97
CA VAL A 193 26.31 9.23 4.75
C VAL A 193 24.98 8.54 4.65
N GLU A 194 24.31 8.66 3.51
CA GLU A 194 23.05 8.01 3.20
C GLU A 194 23.31 6.96 2.11
N PRO A 195 23.40 5.67 2.48
CA PRO A 195 23.57 4.63 1.49
C PRO A 195 22.30 4.48 0.66
N VAL A 196 22.43 4.49 -0.66
CA VAL A 196 21.35 4.14 -1.59
C VAL A 196 21.47 2.66 -1.90
N SER A 197 20.46 1.87 -1.53
CA SER A 197 20.41 0.45 -1.88
C SER A 197 19.36 0.19 -2.95
N TYR A 198 19.69 -0.68 -3.90
CA TYR A 198 18.74 -1.20 -4.86
C TYR A 198 18.16 -2.52 -4.32
N THR A 199 16.85 -2.68 -4.42
CA THR A 199 16.17 -3.93 -4.05
C THR A 199 16.44 -4.97 -5.14
N HIS A 200 17.06 -6.10 -4.80
CA HIS A 200 17.15 -7.25 -5.68
C HIS A 200 15.88 -8.10 -5.53
N LEU A 201 15.14 -8.24 -6.62
CA LEU A 201 14.02 -9.16 -6.75
C LEU A 201 14.56 -10.50 -7.25
N THR A 202 14.52 -11.54 -6.44
CA THR A 202 14.75 -12.91 -6.90
C THR A 202 13.38 -13.55 -7.10
N LEU A 203 12.98 -13.72 -8.36
CA LEU A 203 11.85 -14.57 -8.74
C LEU A 203 12.41 -15.98 -8.90
N PRO A 204 11.90 -17.01 -8.20
CA PRO A 204 12.25 -18.37 -8.55
C PRO A 204 11.71 -18.65 -9.95
N THR A 205 12.60 -19.03 -10.85
CA THR A 205 12.23 -19.64 -12.12
C THR A 205 11.68 -21.01 -11.79
N SER A 206 10.35 -21.15 -11.78
CA SER A 206 9.75 -22.48 -11.84
C SER A 206 10.12 -23.04 -13.21
N ASP A 207 10.89 -24.12 -13.22
CA ASP A 207 11.17 -24.91 -14.41
C ASP A 207 9.86 -25.27 -15.07
N LEU A 208 9.63 -24.69 -16.25
CA LEU A 208 8.57 -25.12 -17.15
C LEU A 208 9.02 -26.46 -17.74
N VAL A 209 8.48 -27.56 -17.20
CA VAL A 209 8.44 -28.86 -17.87
C VAL A 209 7.13 -28.99 -18.63
#